data_1c0c15831e1d9902817310fde2d1d22f
#
_entry.id   1c0c15831e1d9902817310fde2d1d22f
#
_cell.length_a   1.000
_cell.length_b   1.000
_cell.length_c   1.000
_cell.angle_alpha   90.00
_cell.angle_beta   90.00
_cell.angle_gamma   90.00
#
_symmetry.space_group_name_H-M   'P 1'
#
loop_
_entity.id
_entity.type
_entity.pdbx_description
1 polymer ?
#
loop_
_entity_poly.entity_id
_entity_poly.type
_entity_poly.pdbx_seq_one_letter_code
_entity_poly.pdbx_strand_id
1 'polypeptide(L)'
;DFTDTIAAVPCSAKEGEGIQDLLAITIGLAERFLVERLKDVHGHGEGTILELKDEQGLGKTLDLILYKGTLSKGDEVLLVSQEGPFWSHIKGMFSPRGMSEMRDAGDRWDSVNTVNAAGGIKINGPFFDKVLVGTTLRVFSKEDSRVLQKVQKLTSDIARANADGKLDRVRDLKLQRNNSLELISPEAFQRFKSAKLESKISVKLE
;
A
#
# COMPACT_ATOMS: atom_id res chain seq x y z
N ASP A 1 26.14 -21.72 11.95
CA ASP A 1 24.67 -21.60 11.84
C ASP A 1 24.35 -20.35 11.02
N PHE A 2 23.55 -20.47 9.94
CA PHE A 2 23.23 -19.34 9.04
C PHE A 2 22.41 -18.22 9.71
N THR A 3 21.98 -18.40 10.93
CA THR A 3 21.30 -17.38 11.73
C THR A 3 22.27 -16.36 12.34
N ASP A 4 23.55 -16.71 12.48
CA ASP A 4 24.57 -15.90 13.14
C ASP A 4 25.65 -15.40 12.19
N THR A 5 25.55 -15.70 10.88
CA THR A 5 26.54 -15.34 9.88
C THR A 5 25.90 -14.56 8.72
N ILE A 6 26.60 -13.55 8.23
CA ILE A 6 26.23 -12.79 7.04
C ILE A 6 26.87 -13.45 5.82
N ALA A 7 26.05 -13.79 4.81
CA ALA A 7 26.55 -14.27 3.54
C ALA A 7 27.21 -13.12 2.76
N ALA A 8 28.47 -13.27 2.38
CA ALA A 8 29.18 -12.31 1.54
C ALA A 8 29.54 -12.99 0.21
N VAL A 9 29.08 -12.44 -0.89
CA VAL A 9 29.32 -12.95 -2.25
C VAL A 9 30.10 -11.91 -3.03
N PRO A 10 31.35 -12.18 -3.40
CA PRO A 10 32.07 -11.28 -4.32
C PRO A 10 31.47 -11.41 -5.72
N CYS A 11 31.10 -10.28 -6.33
CA CYS A 11 30.53 -10.27 -7.67
C CYS A 11 30.95 -9.04 -8.48
N SER A 12 31.00 -9.19 -9.80
CA SER A 12 31.21 -8.12 -10.77
C SER A 12 30.01 -8.02 -11.72
N ALA A 13 29.25 -6.93 -11.65
CA ALA A 13 28.14 -6.71 -12.56
C ALA A 13 28.59 -6.52 -14.01
N LYS A 14 29.80 -6.02 -14.23
CA LYS A 14 30.38 -5.78 -15.57
C LYS A 14 30.82 -7.08 -16.23
N GLU A 15 31.51 -7.94 -15.51
CA GLU A 15 32.07 -9.19 -16.03
C GLU A 15 31.12 -10.40 -15.86
N GLY A 16 30.07 -10.24 -15.05
CA GLY A 16 29.12 -11.30 -14.76
C GLY A 16 29.61 -12.33 -13.73
N GLU A 17 30.83 -12.18 -13.21
CA GLU A 17 31.39 -13.09 -12.22
C GLU A 17 30.61 -13.02 -10.90
N GLY A 18 30.36 -14.19 -10.28
CA GLY A 18 29.69 -14.31 -8.98
C GLY A 18 28.19 -13.99 -8.99
N ILE A 19 27.60 -13.61 -10.11
CA ILE A 19 26.16 -13.30 -10.20
C ILE A 19 25.31 -14.58 -9.96
N GLN A 20 25.74 -15.72 -10.47
CA GLN A 20 25.05 -16.98 -10.26
C GLN A 20 25.05 -17.38 -8.79
N ASP A 21 26.18 -17.22 -8.09
CA ASP A 21 26.30 -17.52 -6.66
C ASP A 21 25.44 -16.55 -5.82
N LEU A 22 25.41 -15.27 -6.17
CA LEU A 22 24.56 -14.27 -5.54
C LEU A 22 23.08 -14.65 -5.66
N LEU A 23 22.62 -15.03 -6.86
CA LEU A 23 21.25 -15.46 -7.11
C LEU A 23 20.93 -16.76 -6.34
N ALA A 24 21.82 -17.75 -6.38
CA ALA A 24 21.62 -19.03 -5.68
C ALA A 24 21.48 -18.83 -4.16
N ILE A 25 22.34 -18.01 -3.56
CA ILE A 25 22.27 -17.71 -2.12
C ILE A 25 21.01 -16.90 -1.80
N THR A 26 20.67 -15.90 -2.62
CA THR A 26 19.46 -15.07 -2.41
C THR A 26 18.20 -15.94 -2.46
N ILE A 27 18.07 -16.80 -3.46
CA ILE A 27 16.92 -17.72 -3.59
C ILE A 27 16.88 -18.70 -2.42
N GLY A 28 18.00 -19.33 -2.07
CA GLY A 28 18.06 -20.30 -0.96
C GLY A 28 17.72 -19.67 0.40
N LEU A 29 18.15 -18.43 0.65
CA LEU A 29 17.78 -17.70 1.87
C LEU A 29 16.29 -17.31 1.83
N ALA A 30 15.78 -16.88 0.69
CA ALA A 30 14.37 -16.53 0.52
C ALA A 30 13.47 -17.75 0.75
N GLU A 31 13.79 -18.90 0.17
CA GLU A 31 13.06 -20.17 0.38
C GLU A 31 13.09 -20.61 1.85
N ARG A 32 14.20 -20.45 2.53
CA ARG A 32 14.32 -20.88 3.92
C ARG A 32 13.60 -19.97 4.92
N PHE A 33 13.66 -18.65 4.73
CA PHE A 33 13.19 -17.69 5.73
C PHE A 33 11.89 -16.98 5.35
N LEU A 34 11.49 -16.98 4.08
CA LEU A 34 10.33 -16.24 3.59
C LEU A 34 9.16 -17.12 3.15
N VAL A 35 9.30 -18.46 3.16
CA VAL A 35 8.26 -19.39 2.69
C VAL A 35 6.92 -19.13 3.38
N GLU A 36 6.91 -18.91 4.69
CA GLU A 36 5.67 -18.65 5.41
C GLU A 36 5.04 -17.31 5.03
N ARG A 37 5.88 -16.29 4.78
CA ARG A 37 5.42 -14.96 4.33
C ARG A 37 4.93 -14.96 2.89
N LEU A 38 5.50 -15.83 2.04
CA LEU A 38 5.12 -16.01 0.64
C LEU A 38 3.80 -16.78 0.47
N LYS A 39 3.37 -17.54 1.47
CA LYS A 39 2.07 -18.24 1.46
C LYS A 39 0.87 -17.30 1.54
N ASP A 40 1.05 -16.08 2.02
CA ASP A 40 0.01 -15.05 2.17
C ASP A 40 -0.30 -14.28 0.85
N VAL A 41 -0.20 -14.97 -0.30
CA VAL A 41 -0.54 -14.40 -1.62
C VAL A 41 -2.05 -14.13 -1.75
N HIS A 42 -2.86 -14.76 -0.91
CA HIS A 42 -4.31 -14.59 -0.90
C HIS A 42 -4.73 -13.58 0.16
N GLY A 43 -5.54 -12.60 -0.24
CA GLY A 43 -6.06 -11.59 0.67
C GLY A 43 -6.05 -10.19 0.06
N HIS A 44 -6.33 -9.22 0.91
CA HIS A 44 -6.35 -7.81 0.51
C HIS A 44 -4.94 -7.28 0.20
N GLY A 45 -4.80 -6.60 -0.92
CA GLY A 45 -3.52 -6.08 -1.39
C GLY A 45 -2.87 -5.10 -0.41
N GLU A 46 -1.55 -5.25 -0.23
CA GLU A 46 -0.68 -4.28 0.43
C GLU A 46 0.55 -4.03 -0.43
N GLY A 47 0.89 -2.75 -0.61
CA GLY A 47 2.04 -2.35 -1.42
C GLY A 47 2.68 -1.08 -0.91
N THR A 48 3.97 -0.92 -1.17
CA THR A 48 4.70 0.31 -0.85
C THR A 48 4.75 1.23 -2.06
N ILE A 49 4.40 2.49 -1.86
CA ILE A 49 4.42 3.52 -2.89
C ILE A 49 5.87 4.00 -3.05
N LEU A 50 6.40 3.84 -4.25
CA LEU A 50 7.79 4.22 -4.57
C LEU A 50 7.90 5.63 -5.10
N GLU A 51 6.95 6.03 -5.97
CA GLU A 51 7.04 7.29 -6.68
C GLU A 51 5.64 7.78 -7.08
N LEU A 52 5.50 9.12 -7.09
CA LEU A 52 4.35 9.82 -7.66
C LEU A 52 4.82 10.50 -8.95
N LYS A 53 4.16 10.20 -10.07
CA LYS A 53 4.43 10.80 -11.39
C LYS A 53 3.23 11.50 -11.97
N ASP A 54 3.50 12.49 -12.82
CA ASP A 54 2.49 13.08 -13.70
C ASP A 54 2.73 12.56 -15.11
N GLU A 55 1.84 11.72 -15.60
CA GLU A 55 1.98 11.11 -16.91
C GLU A 55 0.94 11.66 -17.90
N GLN A 56 1.43 12.02 -19.08
CA GLN A 56 0.59 12.55 -20.14
C GLN A 56 -0.50 11.53 -20.52
N GLY A 57 -1.76 11.94 -20.44
CA GLY A 57 -2.91 11.08 -20.72
C GLY A 57 -3.42 10.21 -19.57
N LEU A 58 -2.62 9.98 -18.54
CA LEU A 58 -3.00 9.19 -17.36
C LEU A 58 -3.23 10.06 -16.11
N GLY A 59 -2.68 11.27 -16.10
CA GLY A 59 -2.69 12.16 -14.94
C GLY A 59 -1.73 11.71 -13.85
N LYS A 60 -2.08 11.95 -12.58
CA LYS A 60 -1.25 11.52 -11.44
C LYS A 60 -1.29 10.02 -11.28
N THR A 61 -0.12 9.40 -11.35
CA THR A 61 0.08 7.96 -11.21
C THR A 61 0.99 7.66 -10.03
N LEU A 62 0.78 6.51 -9.38
CA LEU A 62 1.64 5.97 -8.35
C LEU A 62 2.34 4.72 -8.87
N ASP A 63 3.65 4.69 -8.76
CA ASP A 63 4.45 3.49 -8.95
C ASP A 63 4.59 2.81 -7.58
N LEU A 64 4.23 1.55 -7.49
CA LEU A 64 4.26 0.80 -6.23
C LEU A 64 4.76 -0.64 -6.42
N ILE A 65 5.27 -1.22 -5.34
CA ILE A 65 5.53 -2.65 -5.23
C ILE A 65 4.44 -3.28 -4.38
N LEU A 66 3.65 -4.16 -5.00
CA LEU A 66 2.68 -5.00 -4.30
C LEU A 66 3.42 -6.19 -3.71
N TYR A 67 3.49 -6.29 -2.38
CA TYR A 67 4.22 -7.35 -1.69
C TYR A 67 3.30 -8.37 -1.00
N LYS A 68 2.00 -8.08 -0.86
CA LYS A 68 1.02 -8.99 -0.25
C LYS A 68 -0.32 -8.88 -0.98
N GLY A 69 -1.01 -10.02 -1.11
CA GLY A 69 -2.37 -10.12 -1.59
C GLY A 69 -2.57 -9.76 -3.06
N THR A 70 -3.77 -9.33 -3.38
CA THR A 70 -4.23 -9.01 -4.73
C THR A 70 -4.74 -7.58 -4.81
N LEU A 71 -4.45 -6.91 -5.89
CA LEU A 71 -4.93 -5.58 -6.23
C LEU A 71 -5.75 -5.64 -7.52
N SER A 72 -6.94 -5.06 -7.52
CA SER A 72 -7.85 -5.05 -8.67
C SER A 72 -8.32 -3.65 -9.02
N LYS A 73 -8.61 -3.44 -10.30
CA LYS A 73 -9.22 -2.21 -10.78
C LYS A 73 -10.59 -2.03 -10.11
N GLY A 74 -10.83 -0.86 -9.55
CA GLY A 74 -12.05 -0.53 -8.81
C GLY A 74 -11.94 -0.78 -7.31
N ASP A 75 -10.84 -1.34 -6.82
CA ASP A 75 -10.64 -1.52 -5.38
C ASP A 75 -10.59 -0.17 -4.65
N GLU A 76 -11.21 -0.14 -3.48
CA GLU A 76 -11.07 0.95 -2.52
C GLU A 76 -9.76 0.77 -1.75
N VAL A 77 -8.95 1.81 -1.75
CA VAL A 77 -7.62 1.82 -1.13
C VAL A 77 -7.50 2.91 -0.09
N LEU A 78 -6.86 2.56 1.01
CA LEU A 78 -6.42 3.52 2.02
C LEU A 78 -4.99 3.95 1.69
N LEU A 79 -4.82 5.25 1.54
CA LEU A 79 -3.56 5.94 1.26
C LEU A 79 -3.24 6.89 2.41
N VAL A 80 -1.98 7.30 2.49
CA VAL A 80 -1.50 8.21 3.54
C VAL A 80 -1.09 9.54 2.93
N SER A 81 -1.56 10.65 3.53
CA SER A 81 -1.17 12.02 3.21
C SER A 81 -0.59 12.74 4.44
N GLN A 82 -0.07 13.95 4.28
CA GLN A 82 0.36 14.81 5.39
C GLN A 82 -0.78 15.08 6.39
N GLU A 83 -2.02 15.19 5.90
CA GLU A 83 -3.20 15.42 6.73
C GLU A 83 -3.69 14.15 7.47
N GLY A 84 -3.19 12.97 7.07
CA GLY A 84 -3.57 11.68 7.60
C GLY A 84 -4.01 10.68 6.54
N PRO A 85 -4.51 9.51 6.95
CA PRO A 85 -5.01 8.50 6.03
C PRO A 85 -6.29 8.97 5.34
N PHE A 86 -6.40 8.72 4.04
CA PHE A 86 -7.56 9.03 3.23
C PHE A 86 -7.91 7.89 2.28
N TRP A 87 -9.16 7.88 1.82
CA TRP A 87 -9.70 6.88 0.93
C TRP A 87 -9.66 7.34 -0.52
N SER A 88 -9.30 6.41 -1.40
CA SER A 88 -9.36 6.59 -2.83
C SER A 88 -9.80 5.28 -3.49
N HIS A 89 -9.94 5.27 -4.81
CA HIS A 89 -10.19 4.06 -5.58
C HIS A 89 -9.28 4.00 -6.82
N ILE A 90 -9.01 2.79 -7.27
CA ILE A 90 -8.15 2.55 -8.42
C ILE A 90 -8.98 2.68 -9.70
N LYS A 91 -8.65 3.64 -10.56
CA LYS A 91 -9.29 3.80 -11.87
C LYS A 91 -8.63 2.97 -12.96
N GLY A 92 -7.32 2.87 -12.94
CA GLY A 92 -6.55 2.12 -13.90
C GLY A 92 -5.30 1.52 -13.26
N MET A 93 -4.87 0.41 -13.84
CA MET A 93 -3.70 -0.34 -13.41
C MET A 93 -2.89 -0.72 -14.63
N PHE A 94 -1.58 -0.60 -14.50
CA PHE A 94 -0.65 -0.81 -15.61
C PHE A 94 0.56 -1.60 -15.12
N SER A 95 0.84 -2.72 -15.80
CA SER A 95 2.02 -3.54 -15.55
C SER A 95 3.11 -3.21 -16.57
N PRO A 96 4.39 -3.19 -16.18
CA PRO A 96 5.46 -3.03 -17.14
C PRO A 96 5.47 -4.22 -18.11
N ARG A 97 5.61 -3.94 -19.40
CA ARG A 97 5.88 -4.99 -20.40
C ARG A 97 7.20 -5.66 -20.05
N GLY A 98 7.22 -6.99 -20.09
CA GLY A 98 8.46 -7.74 -20.00
C GLY A 98 9.45 -7.24 -21.06
N MET A 99 10.74 -7.53 -20.90
CA MET A 99 11.85 -7.06 -21.75
C MET A 99 11.54 -7.21 -23.25
N SER A 100 10.80 -6.28 -23.83
CA SER A 100 10.82 -6.00 -25.25
C SER A 100 11.96 -5.02 -25.52
N GLU A 101 12.65 -5.18 -26.63
CA GLU A 101 13.79 -4.33 -27.01
C GLU A 101 13.46 -2.85 -26.83
N MET A 102 14.38 -2.09 -26.21
CA MET A 102 14.27 -0.64 -25.95
C MET A 102 14.10 0.21 -27.23
N ARG A 103 13.95 -0.38 -28.39
CA ARG A 103 13.85 0.30 -29.69
C ARG A 103 12.46 0.75 -30.07
N ASP A 104 11.42 0.14 -29.49
CA ASP A 104 10.05 0.55 -29.76
C ASP A 104 9.64 1.63 -28.76
N ALA A 105 9.50 2.86 -29.24
CA ALA A 105 8.98 4.02 -28.49
C ALA A 105 7.46 3.89 -28.20
N GLY A 106 6.91 2.68 -28.27
CA GLY A 106 5.51 2.37 -27.96
C GLY A 106 5.26 2.21 -26.47
N ASP A 107 3.99 2.12 -26.12
CA ASP A 107 3.51 2.00 -24.74
C ASP A 107 4.28 0.95 -23.94
N ARG A 108 5.04 1.41 -22.95
CA ARG A 108 5.83 0.58 -22.02
C ARG A 108 4.96 -0.16 -21.00
N TRP A 109 3.67 0.09 -21.00
CA TRP A 109 2.74 -0.33 -19.98
C TRP A 109 1.54 -1.04 -20.59
N ASP A 110 1.22 -2.22 -20.07
CA ASP A 110 -0.01 -2.94 -20.42
C ASP A 110 -1.07 -2.67 -19.36
N SER A 111 -2.28 -2.30 -19.83
CA SER A 111 -3.42 -2.16 -18.91
C SER A 111 -3.84 -3.53 -18.39
N VAL A 112 -3.93 -3.66 -17.07
CA VAL A 112 -4.30 -4.89 -16.38
C VAL A 112 -5.48 -4.65 -15.43
N ASN A 113 -6.28 -5.67 -15.20
CA ASN A 113 -7.45 -5.58 -14.32
C ASN A 113 -7.15 -6.08 -12.90
N THR A 114 -6.21 -7.01 -12.76
CA THR A 114 -5.86 -7.63 -11.48
C THR A 114 -4.38 -7.97 -11.47
N VAL A 115 -3.72 -7.76 -10.35
CA VAL A 115 -2.31 -8.11 -10.12
C VAL A 115 -2.19 -8.77 -8.75
N ASN A 116 -1.44 -9.87 -8.71
CA ASN A 116 -1.10 -10.58 -7.48
C ASN A 116 0.31 -10.19 -7.02
N ALA A 117 0.55 -10.27 -5.74
CA ALA A 117 1.89 -10.13 -5.18
C ALA A 117 2.80 -11.29 -5.68
N ALA A 118 4.12 -11.09 -5.89
CA ALA A 118 4.83 -9.83 -5.76
C ALA A 118 5.02 -9.21 -7.15
N GLY A 119 4.90 -7.89 -7.24
CA GLY A 119 5.09 -7.23 -8.53
C GLY A 119 5.12 -5.71 -8.42
N GLY A 120 5.87 -5.11 -9.36
CA GLY A 120 5.83 -3.67 -9.59
C GLY A 120 4.63 -3.31 -10.46
N ILE A 121 3.90 -2.29 -10.08
CA ILE A 121 2.69 -1.86 -10.78
C ILE A 121 2.55 -0.34 -10.73
N LYS A 122 2.01 0.22 -11.80
CA LYS A 122 1.58 1.61 -11.87
C LYS A 122 0.06 1.68 -11.77
N ILE A 123 -0.44 2.58 -10.94
CA ILE A 123 -1.87 2.80 -10.77
C ILE A 123 -2.22 4.28 -10.95
N ASN A 124 -3.45 4.57 -11.35
CA ASN A 124 -4.02 5.90 -11.32
C ASN A 124 -5.35 5.94 -10.57
N GLY A 125 -5.66 7.10 -10.02
CA GLY A 125 -6.89 7.31 -9.24
C GLY A 125 -7.04 8.74 -8.77
N PRO A 126 -8.17 9.08 -8.13
CA PRO A 126 -8.41 10.42 -7.62
C PRO A 126 -7.55 10.73 -6.38
N PHE A 127 -7.18 12.00 -6.23
CA PHE A 127 -6.43 12.54 -5.08
C PHE A 127 -5.04 11.93 -4.84
N PHE A 128 -4.44 11.30 -5.86
CA PHE A 128 -3.11 10.72 -5.75
C PHE A 128 -2.01 11.79 -5.59
N ASP A 129 -2.29 13.02 -5.97
CA ASP A 129 -1.44 14.20 -5.72
C ASP A 129 -1.12 14.45 -4.25
N LYS A 130 -1.96 13.94 -3.32
CA LYS A 130 -1.79 14.12 -1.87
C LYS A 130 -0.99 13.01 -1.20
N VAL A 131 -0.63 11.97 -1.94
CA VAL A 131 0.00 10.77 -1.39
C VAL A 131 1.43 11.04 -0.96
N LEU A 132 1.80 10.55 0.21
CA LEU A 132 3.18 10.53 0.67
C LEU A 132 3.90 9.30 0.11
N VAL A 133 4.98 9.54 -0.62
CA VAL A 133 5.88 8.49 -1.13
C VAL A 133 6.54 7.76 0.04
N GLY A 134 6.80 6.47 -0.12
CA GLY A 134 7.36 5.61 0.92
C GLY A 134 6.33 5.05 1.90
N THR A 135 5.06 5.45 1.81
CA THR A 135 3.98 4.92 2.65
C THR A 135 3.32 3.70 2.02
N THR A 136 2.52 3.00 2.81
CA THR A 136 1.86 1.76 2.39
C THR A 136 0.45 2.04 1.86
N LEU A 137 0.17 1.56 0.65
CA LEU A 137 -1.18 1.40 0.11
C LEU A 137 -1.80 0.13 0.69
N ARG A 138 -3.07 0.19 1.13
CA ARG A 138 -3.81 -0.96 1.68
C ARG A 138 -5.19 -1.07 1.05
N VAL A 139 -5.51 -2.26 0.55
CA VAL A 139 -6.86 -2.61 0.09
C VAL A 139 -7.68 -3.10 1.27
N PHE A 140 -8.95 -2.74 1.30
CA PHE A 140 -9.93 -3.24 2.28
C PHE A 140 -11.12 -3.86 1.57
N SER A 141 -11.83 -4.75 2.27
CA SER A 141 -13.15 -5.20 1.82
C SER A 141 -14.10 -4.00 1.69
N LYS A 142 -15.10 -4.08 0.82
CA LYS A 142 -16.09 -3.00 0.68
C LYS A 142 -16.85 -2.74 1.99
N GLU A 143 -17.05 -3.76 2.80
CA GLU A 143 -17.73 -3.68 4.09
C GLU A 143 -16.86 -2.95 5.11
N ASP A 144 -15.63 -3.40 5.31
CA ASP A 144 -14.67 -2.75 6.22
C ASP A 144 -14.37 -1.30 5.80
N SER A 145 -14.21 -1.03 4.49
CA SER A 145 -14.02 0.33 3.99
C SER A 145 -15.15 1.26 4.41
N ARG A 146 -16.40 0.86 4.21
CA ARG A 146 -17.57 1.68 4.56
C ARG A 146 -17.65 1.97 6.06
N VAL A 147 -17.39 0.94 6.88
CA VAL A 147 -17.41 1.10 8.34
C VAL A 147 -16.27 1.98 8.81
N LEU A 148 -15.06 1.81 8.28
CA LEU A 148 -13.89 2.63 8.61
C LEU A 148 -14.06 4.09 8.18
N GLN A 149 -14.61 4.35 6.98
CA GLN A 149 -14.96 5.70 6.52
C GLN A 149 -15.95 6.37 7.47
N LYS A 150 -16.98 5.63 7.91
CA LYS A 150 -17.95 6.11 8.90
C LYS A 150 -17.29 6.44 10.24
N VAL A 151 -16.40 5.56 10.73
CA VAL A 151 -15.63 5.79 11.98
C VAL A 151 -14.74 7.03 11.86
N GLN A 152 -14.08 7.22 10.73
CA GLN A 152 -13.24 8.38 10.47
C GLN A 152 -14.06 9.67 10.48
N LYS A 153 -15.22 9.69 9.81
CA LYS A 153 -16.15 10.83 9.82
C LYS A 153 -16.65 11.14 11.24
N LEU A 154 -17.11 10.13 11.98
CA LEU A 154 -17.56 10.31 13.36
C LEU A 154 -16.45 10.86 14.27
N THR A 155 -15.19 10.47 14.02
CA THR A 155 -14.05 10.98 14.79
C THR A 155 -13.81 12.47 14.51
N SER A 156 -13.94 12.92 13.25
CA SER A 156 -13.84 14.35 12.91
C SER A 156 -15.01 15.16 13.47
N ASP A 157 -16.23 14.60 13.45
CA ASP A 157 -17.42 15.25 14.02
C ASP A 157 -17.34 15.39 15.55
N ILE A 158 -16.76 14.39 16.23
CA ILE A 158 -16.48 14.47 17.68
C ILE A 158 -15.49 15.61 17.95
N ALA A 159 -14.43 15.75 17.17
CA ALA A 159 -13.46 16.81 17.33
C ALA A 159 -14.10 18.20 17.17
N ARG A 160 -14.96 18.38 16.17
CA ARG A 160 -15.73 19.62 15.96
C ARG A 160 -16.70 19.90 17.09
N ALA A 161 -17.49 18.90 17.52
CA ALA A 161 -18.44 19.05 18.62
C ALA A 161 -17.75 19.39 19.97
N ASN A 162 -16.54 18.85 20.20
CA ASN A 162 -15.72 19.24 21.35
C ASN A 162 -15.27 20.72 21.29
N ALA A 163 -14.84 21.17 20.12
CA ALA A 163 -14.45 22.56 19.90
C ALA A 163 -15.65 23.52 20.11
N ASP A 164 -16.85 23.11 19.74
CA ASP A 164 -18.10 23.86 19.91
C ASP A 164 -18.68 23.79 21.34
N GLY A 165 -18.08 22.99 22.28
CA GLY A 165 -18.55 22.81 23.64
C GLY A 165 -19.86 22.01 23.78
N LYS A 166 -20.29 21.28 22.73
CA LYS A 166 -21.54 20.51 22.70
C LYS A 166 -21.37 19.12 23.32
N LEU A 167 -21.31 19.02 24.64
CA LEU A 167 -20.97 17.80 25.37
C LEU A 167 -21.96 16.63 25.14
N ASP A 168 -23.25 16.88 25.07
CA ASP A 168 -24.26 15.82 24.82
C ASP A 168 -24.06 15.21 23.43
N ARG A 169 -23.84 16.06 22.40
CA ARG A 169 -23.57 15.60 21.05
C ARG A 169 -22.27 14.79 20.97
N VAL A 170 -21.25 15.16 21.74
CA VAL A 170 -19.98 14.40 21.84
C VAL A 170 -20.24 13.00 22.38
N ARG A 171 -21.08 12.88 23.41
CA ARG A 171 -21.44 11.57 24.03
C ARG A 171 -22.13 10.65 23.03
N ASP A 172 -23.12 11.16 22.31
CA ASP A 172 -23.88 10.39 21.29
C ASP A 172 -22.97 9.95 20.14
N LEU A 173 -22.12 10.84 19.62
CA LEU A 173 -21.17 10.53 18.55
C LEU A 173 -20.13 9.49 18.99
N LYS A 174 -19.64 9.53 20.22
CA LYS A 174 -18.74 8.52 20.77
C LYS A 174 -19.39 7.15 20.84
N LEU A 175 -20.66 7.07 21.26
CA LEU A 175 -21.41 5.82 21.30
C LEU A 175 -21.57 5.24 19.89
N GLN A 176 -21.99 6.04 18.92
CA GLN A 176 -22.12 5.62 17.52
C GLN A 176 -20.80 5.13 16.93
N ARG A 177 -19.68 5.81 17.24
CA ARG A 177 -18.34 5.39 16.81
C ARG A 177 -17.97 4.04 17.41
N ASN A 178 -18.17 3.83 18.71
CA ASN A 178 -17.83 2.58 19.39
C ASN A 178 -18.64 1.41 18.83
N ASN A 179 -19.95 1.57 18.63
CA ASN A 179 -20.80 0.55 18.01
C ASN A 179 -20.34 0.24 16.57
N SER A 180 -19.85 1.25 15.82
CA SER A 180 -19.31 1.01 14.48
C SER A 180 -17.96 0.26 14.54
N LEU A 181 -17.13 0.48 15.55
CA LEU A 181 -15.85 -0.23 15.71
C LEU A 181 -16.04 -1.72 16.00
N GLU A 182 -17.12 -2.12 16.65
CA GLU A 182 -17.45 -3.53 16.92
C GLU A 182 -17.79 -4.33 15.63
N LEU A 183 -18.13 -3.63 14.55
CA LEU A 183 -18.48 -4.23 13.25
C LEU A 183 -17.25 -4.45 12.35
N ILE A 184 -16.07 -3.99 12.75
CA ILE A 184 -14.86 -4.08 11.95
C ILE A 184 -14.09 -5.35 12.33
N SER A 185 -13.57 -6.05 11.34
CA SER A 185 -12.67 -7.17 11.61
C SER A 185 -11.43 -6.69 12.39
N PRO A 186 -10.94 -7.47 13.39
CA PRO A 186 -9.75 -7.08 14.16
C PRO A 186 -8.53 -6.79 13.28
N GLU A 187 -8.36 -7.54 12.20
CA GLU A 187 -7.29 -7.36 11.24
C GLU A 187 -7.41 -6.01 10.50
N ALA A 188 -8.57 -5.71 9.95
CA ALA A 188 -8.83 -4.44 9.25
C ALA A 188 -8.61 -3.24 10.18
N PHE A 189 -9.01 -3.35 11.46
CA PHE A 189 -8.78 -2.30 12.44
C PHE A 189 -7.30 -2.07 12.72
N GLN A 190 -6.49 -3.13 12.86
CA GLN A 190 -5.04 -3.00 13.06
C GLN A 190 -4.36 -2.38 11.84
N ARG A 191 -4.73 -2.78 10.63
CA ARG A 191 -4.22 -2.22 9.37
C ARG A 191 -4.54 -0.71 9.24
N PHE A 192 -5.75 -0.31 9.60
CA PHE A 192 -6.16 1.11 9.64
C PHE A 192 -5.36 1.91 10.69
N LYS A 193 -5.15 1.34 11.87
CA LYS A 193 -4.36 1.97 12.94
C LYS A 193 -2.89 2.17 12.53
N SER A 194 -2.31 1.22 11.82
CA SER A 194 -0.96 1.32 11.27
C SER A 194 -0.83 2.47 10.26
N ALA A 195 -1.79 2.62 9.35
CA ALA A 195 -1.81 3.76 8.41
C ALA A 195 -1.85 5.12 9.12
N LYS A 196 -2.59 5.21 10.23
CA LYS A 196 -2.64 6.42 11.05
C LYS A 196 -1.31 6.71 11.78
N LEU A 197 -0.54 5.70 12.10
CA LEU A 197 0.80 5.88 12.67
C LEU A 197 1.80 6.32 11.61
N GLU A 198 1.75 5.76 10.41
CA GLU A 198 2.60 6.16 9.28
C GLU A 198 2.48 7.65 8.97
N SER A 199 1.25 8.20 8.93
CA SER A 199 1.04 9.63 8.69
C SER A 199 1.70 10.52 9.74
N LYS A 200 1.73 10.09 11.01
CA LYS A 200 2.34 10.84 12.10
C LYS A 200 3.87 10.79 12.07
N ILE A 201 4.45 9.70 11.60
CA ILE A 201 5.90 9.52 11.50
C ILE A 201 6.43 10.31 10.32
N SER A 202 5.77 10.25 9.16
CA SER A 202 6.18 10.97 7.95
C SER A 202 6.21 12.49 8.16
N VAL A 203 5.23 13.05 8.88
CA VAL A 203 5.20 14.50 9.20
C VAL A 203 6.32 14.93 10.17
N LYS A 204 6.93 14.02 10.92
CA LYS A 204 8.03 14.34 11.85
C LYS A 204 9.42 14.27 11.22
N LEU A 205 9.52 13.71 10.02
CA LEU A 205 10.79 13.53 9.30
C LEU A 205 11.07 14.63 8.26
N GLU A 206 10.12 15.53 8.02
CA GLU A 206 10.25 16.79 7.28
C GLU A 206 10.62 17.94 8.24
#